data_936ea2e05d0d28d965eae489fbf63c57
#
_entry.id   936ea2e05d0d28d965eae489fbf63c57
#
_cell.length_a   1.000
_cell.length_b   1.000
_cell.length_c   1.000
_cell.angle_alpha   90.00
_cell.angle_beta   90.00
_cell.angle_gamma   90.00
#
_symmetry.space_group_name_H-M   'P 1'
#
loop_
_entity.id
_entity.type
_entity.pdbx_description
1 polymer ?
#
loop_
_entity_poly.entity_id
_entity_poly.type
_entity_poly.pdbx_seq_one_letter_code
_entity_poly.pdbx_strand_id
1 'polypeptide(L)'
;MTMGDIITLPVVPLPPPSDWKQEPSQGNSISPFVERKLIPVGPAYLAHVRRVVHDLSFEEHDKHVEEVEKRRRNLEQEEDEDDLGVGDEEETEDILSLDPKEWKKQDHYEVLGLSHLRYKATPEQIKIAHRKKVLKHHPDKKAGAVGSSNDDAFFKCIQKAHDVLTHPEKHRQFDSVDPHYDLLDTDVPTAQQVTKARDPNSAFFKLFAPVFEREARFSRKQPVPLLGEYSDSKEKVEGFYDFWYNFDSWRSFEYLDKEVNEGSDNRDDKRYTEKKNKAERARRKKEDTARLRNIVDVALSADPRIKRIKQEEKEAREAKRKNKTGPGGGLSKTQAEEEKRRAEEEAKAKEESEKTAKAEAKKAKAAAANAAKKARRAARAEGGGAEAS
;
A
#
# COMPACT_ATOMS: atom_id res chain seq x y z
N MET A 1 19.96 -42.60 5.38
CA MET A 1 21.45 -42.49 5.27
C MET A 1 21.92 -43.50 4.29
N THR A 2 22.18 -43.15 3.06
CA THR A 2 22.80 -44.02 2.05
C THR A 2 24.29 -44.10 2.39
N MET A 3 24.77 -45.34 2.65
CA MET A 3 26.20 -45.59 2.80
C MET A 3 26.88 -45.18 1.49
N GLY A 4 27.75 -44.15 1.54
CA GLY A 4 28.57 -43.76 0.40
C GLY A 4 29.53 -44.88 0.00
N ASP A 5 29.73 -45.05 -1.29
CA ASP A 5 30.60 -46.05 -1.88
C ASP A 5 32.02 -45.89 -1.36
N ILE A 6 32.60 -47.02 -0.88
CA ILE A 6 33.97 -47.09 -0.39
C ILE A 6 34.91 -47.11 -1.60
N ILE A 7 35.62 -45.99 -1.83
CA ILE A 7 36.64 -45.92 -2.89
C ILE A 7 37.92 -46.53 -2.40
N THR A 8 38.33 -47.68 -2.96
CA THR A 8 39.61 -48.30 -2.71
C THR A 8 40.66 -47.77 -3.71
N LEU A 9 41.58 -46.95 -3.24
CA LEU A 9 42.71 -46.54 -4.06
C LEU A 9 43.83 -47.54 -3.95
N PRO A 10 44.30 -48.13 -5.05
CA PRO A 10 45.48 -48.99 -5.01
C PRO A 10 46.74 -48.08 -4.79
N VAL A 11 47.27 -48.10 -3.60
CA VAL A 11 48.57 -47.48 -3.32
C VAL A 11 49.64 -48.41 -3.83
N VAL A 12 50.16 -48.16 -5.03
CA VAL A 12 51.36 -48.87 -5.50
C VAL A 12 52.56 -48.14 -4.88
N PRO A 13 53.33 -48.78 -4.00
CA PRO A 13 54.55 -48.12 -3.45
C PRO A 13 55.52 -47.84 -4.60
N LEU A 14 56.01 -46.61 -4.65
CA LEU A 14 57.08 -46.25 -5.58
C LEU A 14 58.30 -47.08 -5.28
N PRO A 15 58.99 -47.62 -6.32
CA PRO A 15 60.24 -48.32 -6.09
C PRO A 15 61.24 -47.38 -5.42
N PRO A 16 62.06 -47.90 -4.48
CA PRO A 16 63.06 -47.07 -3.82
C PRO A 16 64.05 -46.51 -4.85
N PRO A 17 64.60 -45.31 -4.61
CA PRO A 17 65.61 -44.72 -5.50
C PRO A 17 66.78 -45.68 -5.66
N SER A 18 67.45 -45.63 -6.81
CA SER A 18 68.52 -46.57 -7.18
C SER A 18 69.75 -46.54 -6.27
N ASP A 19 69.94 -45.49 -5.52
CA ASP A 19 71.02 -45.25 -4.53
C ASP A 19 70.59 -45.51 -3.10
N TRP A 20 69.34 -45.93 -2.86
CA TRP A 20 68.81 -46.28 -1.53
C TRP A 20 69.48 -47.60 -1.02
N LYS A 21 70.28 -47.47 0.05
CA LYS A 21 70.83 -48.61 0.78
C LYS A 21 70.00 -48.86 2.03
N GLN A 22 69.47 -50.07 2.18
CA GLN A 22 68.79 -50.45 3.39
C GLN A 22 69.74 -50.47 4.59
N GLU A 23 69.62 -49.50 5.49
CA GLU A 23 70.35 -49.54 6.78
C GLU A 23 69.82 -50.70 7.63
N PRO A 24 70.70 -51.42 8.35
CA PRO A 24 70.30 -52.51 9.22
C PRO A 24 69.39 -51.94 10.32
N SER A 25 68.14 -52.38 10.33
CA SER A 25 67.10 -51.93 11.28
C SER A 25 67.57 -52.20 12.73
N GLN A 26 67.89 -51.17 13.51
CA GLN A 26 67.98 -51.32 14.96
C GLN A 26 66.57 -51.49 15.53
N GLY A 27 66.04 -52.71 15.47
CA GLY A 27 64.98 -53.20 16.37
C GLY A 27 63.55 -52.70 16.20
N ASN A 28 63.25 -51.82 15.28
CA ASN A 28 61.84 -51.44 15.02
C ASN A 28 61.30 -52.29 13.88
N SER A 29 60.58 -53.31 14.19
CA SER A 29 59.82 -54.07 13.18
C SER A 29 58.75 -53.16 12.53
N ILE A 30 58.95 -52.92 11.22
CA ILE A 30 57.86 -52.29 10.42
C ILE A 30 56.69 -53.27 10.46
N SER A 31 55.54 -52.85 10.95
CA SER A 31 54.35 -53.68 10.95
C SER A 31 53.98 -54.08 9.52
N PRO A 32 53.50 -55.34 9.30
CA PRO A 32 53.13 -55.79 7.99
C PRO A 32 52.07 -54.87 7.35
N PHE A 33 52.10 -54.75 6.01
CA PHE A 33 51.11 -53.99 5.26
C PHE A 33 49.72 -54.47 5.62
N VAL A 34 48.89 -53.55 6.17
CA VAL A 34 47.47 -53.82 6.45
C VAL A 34 46.66 -52.97 5.47
N GLU A 35 45.84 -53.62 4.68
CA GLU A 35 44.82 -52.91 3.87
C GLU A 35 43.87 -52.15 4.80
N ARG A 36 43.96 -50.84 4.79
CA ARG A 36 42.99 -50.00 5.52
C ARG A 36 41.98 -49.42 4.54
N LYS A 37 40.74 -49.65 4.77
CA LYS A 37 39.69 -48.98 4.08
C LYS A 37 39.79 -47.48 4.39
N LEU A 38 39.94 -46.66 3.36
CA LEU A 38 39.83 -45.20 3.52
C LEU A 38 38.38 -44.86 3.80
N ILE A 39 38.10 -44.47 5.04
CA ILE A 39 36.78 -43.94 5.42
C ILE A 39 36.70 -42.53 4.92
N PRO A 40 35.55 -42.08 4.30
CA PRO A 40 35.40 -40.68 3.92
C PRO A 40 35.68 -39.78 5.11
N VAL A 41 36.36 -38.67 4.85
CA VAL A 41 36.84 -37.72 5.86
C VAL A 41 35.68 -37.28 6.74
N GLY A 42 35.61 -37.78 7.95
CA GLY A 42 34.58 -37.43 8.91
C GLY A 42 34.91 -36.22 9.75
N PRO A 43 33.94 -35.69 10.53
CA PRO A 43 34.14 -34.53 11.39
C PRO A 43 35.36 -34.65 12.31
N ALA A 44 35.64 -35.82 12.82
CA ALA A 44 36.79 -36.08 13.69
C ALA A 44 38.13 -35.88 13.00
N TYR A 45 38.27 -36.24 11.74
CA TYR A 45 39.48 -35.99 10.96
C TYR A 45 39.65 -34.48 10.67
N LEU A 46 38.58 -33.79 10.30
CA LEU A 46 38.63 -32.34 10.12
C LEU A 46 39.01 -31.61 11.40
N ALA A 47 38.51 -32.04 12.54
CA ALA A 47 38.88 -31.54 13.84
C ALA A 47 40.39 -31.76 14.13
N HIS A 48 40.91 -32.96 13.81
CA HIS A 48 42.34 -33.26 13.94
C HIS A 48 43.17 -32.37 13.03
N VAL A 49 42.84 -32.23 11.75
CA VAL A 49 43.56 -31.37 10.80
C VAL A 49 43.58 -29.92 11.27
N ARG A 50 42.45 -29.40 11.72
CA ARG A 50 42.38 -28.01 12.24
C ARG A 50 43.30 -27.82 13.45
N ARG A 51 43.33 -28.76 14.38
CA ARG A 51 44.24 -28.68 15.53
C ARG A 51 45.70 -28.69 15.10
N VAL A 52 46.08 -29.58 14.17
CA VAL A 52 47.46 -29.66 13.68
C VAL A 52 47.88 -28.43 12.90
N VAL A 53 47.01 -27.89 12.05
CA VAL A 53 47.34 -26.72 11.22
C VAL A 53 47.47 -25.44 12.07
N HIS A 54 46.64 -25.32 13.12
CA HIS A 54 46.61 -24.13 13.98
C HIS A 54 47.32 -24.30 15.31
N ASP A 55 47.99 -25.43 15.52
CA ASP A 55 48.72 -25.79 16.76
C ASP A 55 47.86 -25.65 18.03
N LEU A 56 46.58 -26.07 17.93
CA LEU A 56 45.59 -25.94 18.99
C LEU A 56 45.57 -27.19 19.88
N SER A 57 45.48 -26.97 21.19
CA SER A 57 45.15 -28.03 22.14
C SER A 57 43.72 -28.57 21.95
N PHE A 58 43.41 -29.72 22.52
CA PHE A 58 42.03 -30.26 22.48
C PHE A 58 41.03 -29.29 23.10
N GLU A 59 41.36 -28.70 24.23
CA GLU A 59 40.48 -27.76 24.95
C GLU A 59 40.24 -26.46 24.18
N GLU A 60 41.26 -25.92 23.50
CA GLU A 60 41.14 -24.72 22.68
C GLU A 60 40.30 -24.97 21.43
N HIS A 61 40.46 -26.13 20.80
CA HIS A 61 39.64 -26.54 19.68
C HIS A 61 38.19 -26.70 20.08
N ASP A 62 37.91 -27.35 21.21
CA ASP A 62 36.53 -27.56 21.68
C ASP A 62 35.86 -26.26 22.05
N LYS A 63 36.56 -25.30 22.69
CA LYS A 63 36.07 -23.93 22.92
C LYS A 63 35.75 -23.21 21.62
N HIS A 64 36.63 -23.33 20.62
CA HIS A 64 36.40 -22.73 19.32
C HIS A 64 35.16 -23.32 18.60
N VAL A 65 35.00 -24.64 18.65
CA VAL A 65 33.81 -25.32 18.10
C VAL A 65 32.53 -24.88 18.81
N GLU A 66 32.57 -24.81 20.15
CA GLU A 66 31.44 -24.35 20.94
C GLU A 66 31.07 -22.87 20.62
N GLU A 67 32.07 -22.02 20.45
CA GLU A 67 31.88 -20.62 20.10
C GLU A 67 31.29 -20.45 18.69
N VAL A 68 31.75 -21.24 17.72
CA VAL A 68 31.21 -21.26 16.35
C VAL A 68 29.77 -21.80 16.35
N GLU A 69 29.49 -22.86 17.11
CA GLU A 69 28.14 -23.39 17.24
C GLU A 69 27.20 -22.43 17.95
N LYS A 70 27.69 -21.75 18.99
CA LYS A 70 26.91 -20.70 19.68
C LYS A 70 26.62 -19.53 18.76
N ARG A 71 27.61 -19.08 17.97
CA ARG A 71 27.41 -18.04 16.96
C ARG A 71 26.40 -18.47 15.90
N ARG A 72 26.48 -19.72 15.42
CA ARG A 72 25.52 -20.26 14.45
C ARG A 72 24.10 -20.33 15.05
N ARG A 73 23.97 -20.80 16.27
CA ARG A 73 22.69 -20.90 16.99
C ARG A 73 22.08 -19.52 17.26
N ASN A 74 22.90 -18.54 17.60
CA ASN A 74 22.44 -17.16 17.75
C ASN A 74 22.00 -16.56 16.41
N LEU A 75 22.70 -16.82 15.31
CA LEU A 75 22.29 -16.38 13.97
C LEU A 75 20.97 -17.06 13.52
N GLU A 76 20.83 -18.35 13.79
CA GLU A 76 19.59 -19.09 13.53
C GLU A 76 18.42 -18.55 14.40
N GLN A 77 18.67 -18.21 15.66
CA GLN A 77 17.67 -17.58 16.55
C GLN A 77 17.33 -16.14 16.13
N GLU A 78 18.33 -15.35 15.73
CA GLU A 78 18.10 -14.01 15.17
C GLU A 78 17.31 -14.07 13.86
N GLU A 79 17.51 -15.10 13.01
CA GLU A 79 16.73 -15.33 11.80
C GLU A 79 15.29 -15.76 12.12
N ASP A 80 15.07 -16.55 13.16
CA ASP A 80 13.74 -16.99 13.60
C ASP A 80 12.98 -15.88 14.36
N GLU A 81 13.68 -15.06 15.17
CA GLU A 81 13.10 -13.90 15.85
C GLU A 81 12.74 -12.78 14.86
N ASP A 82 13.48 -12.64 13.76
CA ASP A 82 13.21 -11.73 12.65
C ASP A 82 12.11 -12.24 11.71
N ASP A 83 11.64 -13.47 11.89
CA ASP A 83 10.56 -14.00 11.07
C ASP A 83 9.19 -13.49 11.56
N LEU A 84 8.84 -12.29 11.08
CA LEU A 84 7.56 -11.65 11.37
C LEU A 84 6.37 -12.31 10.65
N GLY A 85 6.50 -13.56 10.19
CA GLY A 85 5.46 -14.28 9.47
C GLY A 85 5.09 -13.67 8.13
N VAL A 86 6.05 -13.04 7.45
CA VAL A 86 5.86 -12.34 6.17
C VAL A 86 6.66 -12.99 5.05
N GLY A 87 6.21 -12.83 3.81
CA GLY A 87 6.92 -13.30 2.62
C GLY A 87 6.73 -14.78 2.27
N ASP A 88 5.93 -15.51 3.03
CA ASP A 88 5.69 -16.96 2.84
C ASP A 88 4.40 -17.28 2.09
N GLU A 89 3.71 -16.26 1.56
CA GLU A 89 2.52 -16.46 0.73
C GLU A 89 2.84 -17.30 -0.51
N GLU A 90 1.91 -18.18 -0.88
CA GLU A 90 2.02 -19.03 -2.07
C GLU A 90 2.03 -18.14 -3.34
N GLU A 91 2.96 -18.46 -4.25
CA GLU A 91 3.11 -17.77 -5.52
C GLU A 91 2.26 -18.46 -6.59
N THR A 92 1.31 -17.72 -7.13
CA THR A 92 0.49 -18.22 -8.25
C THR A 92 1.30 -18.22 -9.56
N GLU A 93 0.90 -19.02 -10.54
CA GLU A 93 1.54 -19.05 -11.86
C GLU A 93 1.48 -17.67 -12.55
N ASP A 94 0.42 -16.92 -12.30
CA ASP A 94 0.23 -15.56 -12.83
C ASP A 94 1.31 -14.60 -12.30
N ILE A 95 1.63 -14.68 -11.00
CA ILE A 95 2.68 -13.86 -10.38
C ILE A 95 4.07 -14.24 -10.93
N LEU A 96 4.34 -15.54 -11.09
CA LEU A 96 5.62 -16.02 -11.62
C LEU A 96 5.84 -15.65 -13.08
N SER A 97 4.76 -15.41 -13.84
CA SER A 97 4.80 -15.04 -15.25
C SER A 97 4.88 -13.52 -15.52
N LEU A 98 4.98 -12.69 -14.47
CA LEU A 98 4.98 -11.23 -14.58
C LEU A 98 6.16 -10.68 -15.43
N ASP A 99 5.87 -9.73 -16.34
CA ASP A 99 6.89 -9.03 -17.12
C ASP A 99 7.44 -7.83 -16.33
N PRO A 100 8.77 -7.77 -16.08
CA PRO A 100 9.40 -6.64 -15.40
C PRO A 100 9.19 -5.28 -16.08
N LYS A 101 8.90 -5.26 -17.39
CA LYS A 101 8.62 -4.03 -18.13
C LYS A 101 7.28 -3.41 -17.75
N GLU A 102 6.33 -4.23 -17.33
CA GLU A 102 4.99 -3.77 -16.91
C GLU A 102 4.87 -3.56 -15.40
N TRP A 103 5.96 -3.30 -14.72
CA TRP A 103 6.04 -3.16 -13.27
C TRP A 103 5.00 -2.21 -12.65
N LYS A 104 4.53 -1.20 -13.39
CA LYS A 104 3.49 -0.27 -12.93
C LYS A 104 2.09 -0.87 -12.80
N LYS A 105 1.85 -2.02 -13.45
CA LYS A 105 0.59 -2.74 -13.38
C LYS A 105 0.61 -3.86 -12.34
N GLN A 106 1.79 -4.17 -11.80
CA GLN A 106 1.98 -5.28 -10.86
C GLN A 106 1.55 -4.89 -9.45
N ASP A 107 1.06 -5.88 -8.71
CA ASP A 107 0.82 -5.76 -7.28
C ASP A 107 2.13 -6.05 -6.52
N HIS A 108 2.79 -4.99 -6.06
CA HIS A 108 4.07 -5.11 -5.37
C HIS A 108 3.97 -5.80 -4.00
N TYR A 109 2.80 -5.72 -3.33
CA TYR A 109 2.58 -6.43 -2.09
C TYR A 109 2.46 -7.93 -2.32
N GLU A 110 1.74 -8.33 -3.36
CA GLU A 110 1.57 -9.73 -3.74
C GLU A 110 2.90 -10.34 -4.19
N VAL A 111 3.70 -9.61 -4.99
CA VAL A 111 5.05 -10.03 -5.42
C VAL A 111 5.97 -10.33 -4.23
N LEU A 112 5.89 -9.53 -3.14
CA LEU A 112 6.68 -9.78 -1.92
C LEU A 112 6.02 -10.72 -0.93
N GLY A 113 4.78 -11.18 -1.16
CA GLY A 113 4.03 -12.02 -0.20
C GLY A 113 3.58 -11.24 1.03
N LEU A 114 3.09 -10.03 0.81
CA LEU A 114 2.58 -9.08 1.82
C LEU A 114 1.11 -8.73 1.58
N SER A 115 0.37 -9.55 0.84
CA SER A 115 -1.02 -9.27 0.43
C SER A 115 -1.95 -9.06 1.61
N HIS A 116 -1.71 -9.75 2.72
CA HIS A 116 -2.51 -9.66 3.94
C HIS A 116 -2.26 -8.37 4.76
N LEU A 117 -1.08 -7.75 4.63
CA LEU A 117 -0.70 -6.52 5.35
C LEU A 117 -0.92 -5.27 4.50
N ARG A 118 -0.50 -5.33 3.23
CA ARG A 118 -0.55 -4.23 2.26
C ARG A 118 0.01 -2.92 2.84
N TYR A 119 -0.73 -1.84 2.77
CA TYR A 119 -0.31 -0.51 3.28
C TYR A 119 0.03 -0.48 4.80
N LYS A 120 -0.30 -1.53 5.54
CA LYS A 120 0.06 -1.69 6.96
C LYS A 120 1.43 -2.31 7.16
N ALA A 121 2.06 -2.80 6.09
CA ALA A 121 3.37 -3.41 6.17
C ALA A 121 4.43 -2.41 6.65
N THR A 122 5.17 -2.79 7.67
CA THR A 122 6.28 -1.98 8.18
C THR A 122 7.50 -2.07 7.27
N PRO A 123 8.41 -1.07 7.29
CA PRO A 123 9.65 -1.14 6.53
C PRO A 123 10.52 -2.37 6.84
N GLU A 124 10.46 -2.87 8.07
CA GLU A 124 11.16 -4.08 8.49
C GLU A 124 10.53 -5.32 7.86
N GLN A 125 9.22 -5.44 7.89
CA GLN A 125 8.48 -6.53 7.23
C GLN A 125 8.76 -6.57 5.72
N ILE A 126 8.82 -5.43 5.06
CA ILE A 126 9.14 -5.33 3.64
C ILE A 126 10.56 -5.85 3.36
N LYS A 127 11.54 -5.50 4.20
CA LYS A 127 12.92 -5.99 4.05
C LYS A 127 13.04 -7.49 4.27
N ILE A 128 12.35 -8.03 5.29
CA ILE A 128 12.35 -9.46 5.59
C ILE A 128 11.70 -10.24 4.45
N ALA A 129 10.51 -9.82 4.00
CA ALA A 129 9.82 -10.45 2.88
C ALA A 129 10.68 -10.44 1.60
N HIS A 130 11.32 -9.31 1.28
CA HIS A 130 12.26 -9.21 0.16
C HIS A 130 13.43 -10.19 0.31
N ARG A 131 14.07 -10.26 1.48
CA ARG A 131 15.19 -11.19 1.75
C ARG A 131 14.78 -12.65 1.50
N LYS A 132 13.61 -13.06 2.02
CA LYS A 132 13.07 -14.41 1.79
C LYS A 132 12.82 -14.69 0.30
N LYS A 133 12.15 -13.77 -0.41
CA LYS A 133 11.87 -13.92 -1.84
C LYS A 133 13.15 -13.96 -2.69
N VAL A 134 14.15 -13.12 -2.37
CA VAL A 134 15.47 -13.16 -3.03
C VAL A 134 16.18 -14.49 -2.79
N LEU A 135 16.18 -15.00 -1.56
CA LEU A 135 16.80 -16.30 -1.25
C LEU A 135 16.12 -17.47 -1.98
N LYS A 136 14.80 -17.39 -2.18
CA LYS A 136 14.02 -18.43 -2.90
C LYS A 136 14.27 -18.37 -4.41
N HIS A 137 14.32 -17.19 -4.99
CA HIS A 137 14.38 -16.96 -6.46
C HIS A 137 15.73 -16.48 -6.97
N HIS A 138 16.81 -16.67 -6.19
CA HIS A 138 18.13 -16.24 -6.63
C HIS A 138 18.60 -17.04 -7.85
N PRO A 139 19.06 -16.36 -8.93
CA PRO A 139 19.46 -17.04 -10.16
C PRO A 139 20.57 -18.06 -9.96
N ASP A 140 21.51 -17.82 -9.00
CA ASP A 140 22.59 -18.74 -8.68
C ASP A 140 22.11 -20.11 -8.13
N LYS A 141 21.03 -20.12 -7.32
CA LYS A 141 20.46 -21.37 -6.81
C LYS A 141 19.76 -22.21 -7.88
N LYS A 142 19.34 -21.58 -8.96
CA LYS A 142 18.62 -22.21 -10.07
C LYS A 142 19.53 -22.52 -11.27
N ALA A 143 20.80 -22.09 -11.28
CA ALA A 143 21.76 -22.33 -12.34
C ALA A 143 22.06 -23.82 -12.64
N GLY A 144 21.66 -24.74 -11.75
CA GLY A 144 21.75 -26.18 -11.94
C GLY A 144 20.51 -26.86 -12.51
N ALA A 145 19.35 -26.20 -12.50
CA ALA A 145 18.13 -26.64 -13.17
C ALA A 145 18.05 -25.89 -14.50
N VAL A 146 17.73 -26.58 -15.59
CA VAL A 146 17.54 -25.96 -16.92
C VAL A 146 16.48 -24.86 -16.77
N GLY A 147 16.96 -23.62 -16.44
CA GLY A 147 16.14 -22.51 -15.99
C GLY A 147 15.30 -21.97 -17.11
N SER A 148 14.04 -21.75 -16.85
CA SER A 148 13.20 -20.96 -17.72
C SER A 148 13.61 -19.48 -17.64
N SER A 149 13.57 -18.75 -18.74
CA SER A 149 13.82 -17.30 -18.80
C SER A 149 12.89 -16.49 -17.89
N ASN A 150 11.80 -17.09 -17.39
CA ASN A 150 10.84 -16.47 -16.48
C ASN A 150 11.39 -16.23 -15.08
N ASP A 151 12.33 -17.04 -14.60
CA ASP A 151 12.89 -16.88 -13.24
C ASP A 151 13.67 -15.57 -13.09
N ASP A 152 14.45 -15.18 -14.11
CA ASP A 152 15.15 -13.90 -14.13
C ASP A 152 14.19 -12.72 -14.24
N ALA A 153 13.06 -12.90 -14.92
CA ALA A 153 12.03 -11.89 -15.06
C ALA A 153 11.36 -11.65 -13.70
N PHE A 154 10.94 -12.70 -13.00
CA PHE A 154 10.31 -12.57 -11.69
C PHE A 154 11.27 -12.01 -10.63
N PHE A 155 12.54 -12.40 -10.66
CA PHE A 155 13.55 -11.81 -9.76
C PHE A 155 13.66 -10.29 -9.93
N LYS A 156 13.61 -9.78 -11.16
CA LYS A 156 13.57 -8.33 -11.44
C LYS A 156 12.28 -7.68 -10.90
N CYS A 157 11.15 -8.39 -10.95
CA CYS A 157 9.91 -7.91 -10.35
C CYS A 157 10.04 -7.79 -8.82
N ILE A 158 10.66 -8.78 -8.14
CA ILE A 158 10.94 -8.74 -6.69
C ILE A 158 11.80 -7.52 -6.34
N GLN A 159 12.89 -7.29 -7.08
CA GLN A 159 13.76 -6.13 -6.84
C GLN A 159 13.00 -4.81 -7.06
N LYS A 160 12.18 -4.72 -8.09
CA LYS A 160 11.38 -3.53 -8.38
C LYS A 160 10.32 -3.28 -7.31
N ALA A 161 9.64 -4.32 -6.85
CA ALA A 161 8.67 -4.24 -5.76
C ALA A 161 9.33 -3.70 -4.48
N HIS A 162 10.51 -4.21 -4.13
CA HIS A 162 11.28 -3.71 -2.99
C HIS A 162 11.68 -2.24 -3.17
N ASP A 163 12.17 -1.82 -4.35
CA ASP A 163 12.52 -0.42 -4.62
C ASP A 163 11.33 0.50 -4.44
N VAL A 164 10.15 0.10 -4.91
CA VAL A 164 8.92 0.91 -4.77
C VAL A 164 8.46 0.99 -3.32
N LEU A 165 8.41 -0.14 -2.60
CA LEU A 165 7.85 -0.19 -1.24
C LEU A 165 8.83 0.31 -0.16
N THR A 166 10.13 0.31 -0.42
CA THR A 166 11.13 0.84 0.55
C THR A 166 11.22 2.36 0.52
N HIS A 167 10.94 3.00 -0.62
CA HIS A 167 10.99 4.46 -0.73
C HIS A 167 9.66 5.09 -0.30
N PRO A 168 9.61 5.89 0.78
CA PRO A 168 8.34 6.40 1.33
C PRO A 168 7.46 7.15 0.31
N GLU A 169 8.08 7.92 -0.59
CA GLU A 169 7.33 8.66 -1.62
C GLU A 169 6.72 7.71 -2.67
N LYS A 170 7.52 6.77 -3.19
CA LYS A 170 7.05 5.78 -4.18
C LYS A 170 6.01 4.85 -3.57
N HIS A 171 6.20 4.42 -2.32
CA HIS A 171 5.28 3.60 -1.56
C HIS A 171 3.92 4.31 -1.44
N ARG A 172 3.92 5.57 -1.00
CA ARG A 172 2.70 6.38 -0.92
C ARG A 172 2.04 6.60 -2.27
N GLN A 173 2.82 6.80 -3.34
CA GLN A 173 2.29 6.91 -4.70
C GLN A 173 1.62 5.61 -5.15
N PHE A 174 2.24 4.46 -4.86
CA PHE A 174 1.67 3.15 -5.14
C PHE A 174 0.39 2.90 -4.33
N ASP A 175 0.38 3.19 -3.02
CA ASP A 175 -0.80 3.08 -2.16
C ASP A 175 -1.99 3.94 -2.64
N SER A 176 -1.71 5.01 -3.36
CA SER A 176 -2.75 5.85 -3.96
C SER A 176 -3.53 5.15 -5.09
N VAL A 177 -2.95 4.11 -5.70
CA VAL A 177 -3.50 3.37 -6.86
C VAL A 177 -3.42 1.86 -6.68
N ASP A 178 -3.40 1.39 -5.45
CA ASP A 178 -3.32 -0.01 -5.09
C ASP A 178 -4.32 -0.87 -5.90
N PRO A 179 -3.87 -1.85 -6.74
CA PRO A 179 -4.74 -2.63 -7.61
C PRO A 179 -5.80 -3.43 -6.85
N HIS A 180 -5.46 -3.96 -5.68
CA HIS A 180 -6.40 -4.67 -4.83
C HIS A 180 -7.55 -3.76 -4.38
N TYR A 181 -7.25 -2.50 -4.16
CA TYR A 181 -8.26 -1.51 -3.77
C TYR A 181 -9.27 -1.25 -4.91
N ASP A 182 -8.79 -1.18 -6.14
CA ASP A 182 -9.66 -1.01 -7.31
C ASP A 182 -10.62 -2.22 -7.49
N LEU A 183 -10.18 -3.43 -7.15
CA LEU A 183 -11.04 -4.63 -7.13
C LEU A 183 -12.16 -4.50 -6.06
N LEU A 184 -11.81 -4.06 -4.85
CA LEU A 184 -12.78 -3.85 -3.78
C LEU A 184 -13.76 -2.70 -4.07
N ASP A 185 -13.38 -1.78 -4.92
CA ASP A 185 -14.22 -0.63 -5.31
C ASP A 185 -15.43 -1.03 -6.16
N THR A 186 -15.36 -2.16 -6.85
CA THR A 186 -16.48 -2.71 -7.61
C THR A 186 -17.60 -3.27 -6.72
N ASP A 187 -17.31 -3.56 -5.44
CA ASP A 187 -18.24 -4.16 -4.47
C ASP A 187 -18.89 -3.11 -3.54
N VAL A 188 -19.34 -2.00 -4.12
CA VAL A 188 -20.07 -0.98 -3.36
C VAL A 188 -21.52 -1.44 -3.13
N PRO A 189 -21.99 -1.45 -1.85
CA PRO A 189 -23.35 -1.86 -1.53
C PRO A 189 -24.41 -0.96 -2.20
N THR A 190 -25.49 -1.56 -2.66
CA THR A 190 -26.63 -0.84 -3.21
C THR A 190 -27.73 -0.62 -2.17
N ALA A 191 -28.50 0.46 -2.31
CA ALA A 191 -29.64 0.72 -1.43
C ALA A 191 -30.67 -0.44 -1.43
N GLN A 192 -30.76 -1.18 -2.54
CA GLN A 192 -31.65 -2.34 -2.65
C GLN A 192 -31.21 -3.53 -1.78
N GLN A 193 -29.89 -3.75 -1.62
CA GLN A 193 -29.37 -4.81 -0.74
C GLN A 193 -29.75 -4.53 0.72
N VAL A 194 -29.70 -3.27 1.15
CA VAL A 194 -30.14 -2.87 2.49
C VAL A 194 -31.63 -3.09 2.68
N THR A 195 -32.45 -2.64 1.73
CA THR A 195 -33.92 -2.73 1.86
C THR A 195 -34.47 -4.15 1.77
N LYS A 196 -33.80 -5.05 1.04
CA LYS A 196 -34.17 -6.47 0.92
C LYS A 196 -33.69 -7.34 2.09
N ALA A 197 -32.81 -6.83 2.95
CA ALA A 197 -32.29 -7.58 4.09
C ALA A 197 -33.40 -7.81 5.12
N ARG A 198 -33.28 -8.91 5.88
CA ARG A 198 -34.23 -9.27 6.95
C ARG A 198 -34.31 -8.19 8.05
N ASP A 199 -33.18 -7.55 8.34
CA ASP A 199 -33.08 -6.40 9.24
C ASP A 199 -32.33 -5.28 8.51
N PRO A 200 -33.05 -4.32 7.89
CA PRO A 200 -32.44 -3.23 7.14
C PRO A 200 -31.54 -2.32 7.99
N ASN A 201 -31.88 -2.17 9.29
CA ASN A 201 -31.11 -1.31 10.18
C ASN A 201 -29.70 -1.87 10.43
N SER A 202 -29.62 -3.16 10.78
CA SER A 202 -28.32 -3.82 11.01
C SER A 202 -27.55 -4.03 9.70
N ALA A 203 -28.26 -4.34 8.61
CA ALA A 203 -27.67 -4.56 7.29
C ALA A 203 -26.97 -3.29 6.75
N PHE A 204 -27.53 -2.11 6.96
CA PHE A 204 -26.93 -0.85 6.57
C PHE A 204 -25.52 -0.70 7.16
N PHE A 205 -25.37 -0.85 8.46
CA PHE A 205 -24.08 -0.70 9.12
C PHE A 205 -23.08 -1.80 8.71
N LYS A 206 -23.53 -3.05 8.60
CA LYS A 206 -22.67 -4.16 8.16
C LYS A 206 -22.13 -4.00 6.75
N LEU A 207 -22.93 -3.42 5.85
CA LEU A 207 -22.53 -3.25 4.46
C LEU A 207 -21.71 -1.98 4.23
N PHE A 208 -22.07 -0.87 4.85
CA PHE A 208 -21.42 0.42 4.58
C PHE A 208 -20.26 0.75 5.51
N ALA A 209 -20.21 0.22 6.75
CA ALA A 209 -19.08 0.50 7.64
C ALA A 209 -17.71 0.09 7.05
N PRO A 210 -17.54 -1.13 6.48
CA PRO A 210 -16.26 -1.51 5.86
C PRO A 210 -15.87 -0.60 4.67
N VAL A 211 -16.87 -0.08 3.92
CA VAL A 211 -16.59 0.83 2.81
C VAL A 211 -16.01 2.14 3.31
N PHE A 212 -16.64 2.78 4.31
CA PHE A 212 -16.14 4.03 4.87
C PHE A 212 -14.82 3.86 5.63
N GLU A 213 -14.61 2.74 6.33
CA GLU A 213 -13.33 2.42 6.97
C GLU A 213 -12.20 2.29 5.93
N ARG A 214 -12.48 1.65 4.81
CA ARG A 214 -11.55 1.51 3.69
C ARG A 214 -11.18 2.87 3.08
N GLU A 215 -12.19 3.73 2.84
CA GLU A 215 -11.98 5.07 2.29
C GLU A 215 -11.31 6.03 3.27
N ALA A 216 -11.51 5.85 4.58
CA ALA A 216 -10.99 6.71 5.64
C ALA A 216 -9.46 6.85 5.60
N ARG A 217 -8.74 5.80 5.14
CA ARG A 217 -7.28 5.81 5.02
C ARG A 217 -6.75 6.91 4.10
N PHE A 218 -7.55 7.34 3.14
CA PHE A 218 -7.15 8.36 2.17
C PHE A 218 -7.39 9.79 2.64
N SER A 219 -7.94 10.00 3.83
CA SER A 219 -8.20 11.33 4.36
C SER A 219 -6.91 12.07 4.75
N ARG A 220 -6.83 13.34 4.38
CA ARG A 220 -5.82 14.28 4.91
C ARG A 220 -6.19 14.79 6.29
N LYS A 221 -7.48 14.85 6.60
CA LYS A 221 -7.99 15.34 7.86
C LYS A 221 -8.21 14.18 8.83
N GLN A 222 -7.70 14.28 10.03
CA GLN A 222 -7.87 13.32 11.12
C GLN A 222 -8.44 14.04 12.35
N PRO A 223 -9.26 13.39 13.16
CA PRO A 223 -9.81 12.04 13.00
C PRO A 223 -10.94 11.98 11.96
N VAL A 224 -11.06 10.83 11.27
CA VAL A 224 -12.15 10.59 10.31
C VAL A 224 -13.37 10.11 11.07
N PRO A 225 -14.55 10.72 10.90
CA PRO A 225 -15.78 10.23 11.51
C PRO A 225 -16.19 8.91 10.85
N LEU A 226 -16.33 7.87 11.67
CA LEU A 226 -16.85 6.58 11.26
C LEU A 226 -18.38 6.61 11.18
N LEU A 227 -18.96 5.60 10.53
CA LEU A 227 -20.42 5.52 10.29
C LEU A 227 -21.26 5.56 11.60
N GLY A 228 -20.68 5.10 12.72
CA GLY A 228 -21.33 5.11 14.01
C GLY A 228 -22.43 4.08 14.16
N GLU A 229 -23.40 4.33 15.05
CA GLU A 229 -24.48 3.42 15.42
C GLU A 229 -25.86 3.99 15.09
N TYR A 230 -26.87 3.11 15.13
CA TYR A 230 -28.26 3.50 14.88
C TYR A 230 -28.78 4.54 15.89
N SER A 231 -28.30 4.49 17.14
CA SER A 231 -28.69 5.38 18.25
C SER A 231 -28.07 6.77 18.19
N ASP A 232 -27.13 7.02 17.28
CA ASP A 232 -26.42 8.29 17.21
C ASP A 232 -27.34 9.50 17.03
N SER A 233 -26.92 10.64 17.61
CA SER A 233 -27.66 11.89 17.52
C SER A 233 -27.66 12.47 16.09
N LYS A 234 -28.64 13.32 15.82
CA LYS A 234 -28.76 14.04 14.54
C LYS A 234 -27.44 14.74 14.17
N GLU A 235 -26.85 15.44 15.12
CA GLU A 235 -25.63 16.23 14.90
C GLU A 235 -24.44 15.35 14.47
N LYS A 236 -24.30 14.17 15.08
CA LYS A 236 -23.27 13.22 14.67
C LYS A 236 -23.50 12.70 13.24
N VAL A 237 -24.74 12.38 12.90
CA VAL A 237 -25.11 11.88 11.57
C VAL A 237 -24.89 12.96 10.51
N GLU A 238 -25.32 14.19 10.78
CA GLU A 238 -25.11 15.32 9.87
C GLU A 238 -23.62 15.64 9.72
N GLY A 239 -22.85 15.65 10.83
CA GLY A 239 -21.41 15.86 10.81
C GLY A 239 -20.65 14.77 10.04
N PHE A 240 -21.10 13.51 10.11
CA PHE A 240 -20.57 12.43 9.28
C PHE A 240 -20.74 12.72 7.80
N TYR A 241 -21.98 13.00 7.34
CA TYR A 241 -22.24 13.27 5.94
C TYR A 241 -21.57 14.54 5.44
N ASP A 242 -21.53 15.61 6.23
CA ASP A 242 -20.83 16.85 5.86
C ASP A 242 -19.34 16.61 5.65
N PHE A 243 -18.69 15.86 6.55
CA PHE A 243 -17.29 15.47 6.38
C PHE A 243 -17.05 14.71 5.07
N TRP A 244 -17.87 13.69 4.78
CA TRP A 244 -17.68 12.82 3.62
C TRP A 244 -18.02 13.51 2.29
N TYR A 245 -18.97 14.43 2.26
CA TYR A 245 -19.23 15.28 1.07
C TYR A 245 -18.06 16.24 0.78
N ASN A 246 -17.37 16.70 1.82
CA ASN A 246 -16.22 17.59 1.74
C ASN A 246 -14.90 16.85 1.95
N PHE A 247 -14.85 15.56 1.61
CA PHE A 247 -13.69 14.71 1.83
C PHE A 247 -12.48 15.21 1.04
N ASP A 248 -11.35 15.42 1.78
CA ASP A 248 -10.06 15.82 1.21
C ASP A 248 -9.12 14.62 1.16
N SER A 249 -8.99 14.03 -0.04
CA SER A 249 -8.16 12.86 -0.29
C SER A 249 -6.69 13.24 -0.56
N TRP A 250 -5.76 12.45 0.00
CA TRP A 250 -4.34 12.57 -0.33
C TRP A 250 -3.93 11.77 -1.58
N ARG A 251 -4.82 11.00 -2.22
CA ARG A 251 -4.54 10.24 -3.44
C ARG A 251 -3.95 11.14 -4.50
N SER A 252 -2.75 10.81 -4.97
CA SER A 252 -2.02 11.65 -5.94
C SER A 252 -2.19 11.18 -7.38
N PHE A 253 -2.34 9.87 -7.61
CA PHE A 253 -2.35 9.19 -8.92
C PHE A 253 -1.06 9.38 -9.74
N GLU A 254 0.03 9.83 -9.10
CA GLU A 254 1.32 10.09 -9.75
C GLU A 254 2.01 8.81 -10.21
N TYR A 255 1.75 7.70 -9.54
CA TYR A 255 2.29 6.40 -9.89
C TYR A 255 1.96 5.97 -11.33
N LEU A 256 0.79 6.37 -11.85
CA LEU A 256 0.30 6.06 -13.18
C LEU A 256 0.82 7.02 -14.27
N ASP A 257 1.65 7.98 -13.91
CA ASP A 257 2.24 8.93 -14.85
C ASP A 257 3.05 8.19 -15.91
N LYS A 258 2.94 8.65 -17.13
CA LYS A 258 3.78 8.15 -18.22
C LYS A 258 5.20 8.65 -18.02
N GLU A 259 6.16 7.73 -18.08
CA GLU A 259 7.57 8.08 -18.05
C GLU A 259 7.96 8.80 -19.36
N VAL A 260 8.84 9.75 -19.23
CA VAL A 260 9.49 10.36 -20.39
C VAL A 260 10.42 9.32 -20.97
N ASN A 261 10.29 9.00 -22.27
CA ASN A 261 11.19 8.05 -22.92
C ASN A 261 12.64 8.45 -22.67
N GLU A 262 13.46 7.54 -22.16
CA GLU A 262 14.88 7.78 -21.84
C GLU A 262 15.74 8.27 -23.03
N GLY A 263 15.23 8.18 -24.25
CA GLY A 263 15.90 8.68 -25.46
C GLY A 263 15.45 10.07 -25.92
N SER A 264 14.45 10.68 -25.29
CA SER A 264 13.98 12.02 -25.64
C SER A 264 14.64 13.07 -24.75
N ASP A 265 15.81 13.54 -25.16
CA ASP A 265 16.49 14.70 -24.53
C ASP A 265 15.81 16.03 -24.83
N ASN A 266 14.71 16.01 -25.59
CA ASN A 266 14.01 17.21 -25.99
C ASN A 266 13.21 17.79 -24.80
N ARG A 267 13.55 19.02 -24.41
CA ARG A 267 12.89 19.76 -23.34
C ARG A 267 11.39 19.93 -23.58
N ASP A 268 10.98 20.03 -24.83
CA ASP A 268 9.58 20.23 -25.19
C ASP A 268 8.77 18.94 -25.00
N ASP A 269 9.33 17.78 -25.28
CA ASP A 269 8.70 16.48 -25.04
C ASP A 269 8.51 16.23 -23.55
N LYS A 270 9.51 16.58 -22.71
CA LYS A 270 9.39 16.50 -21.25
C LYS A 270 8.24 17.39 -20.75
N ARG A 271 8.16 18.65 -21.22
CA ARG A 271 7.07 19.57 -20.86
C ARG A 271 5.70 19.11 -21.34
N TYR A 272 5.65 18.54 -22.54
CA TYR A 272 4.40 17.98 -23.08
C TYR A 272 3.91 16.81 -22.26
N THR A 273 4.80 15.84 -21.95
CA THR A 273 4.47 14.65 -21.14
C THR A 273 4.04 15.06 -19.73
N GLU A 274 4.74 16.00 -19.09
CA GLU A 274 4.38 16.53 -17.79
C GLU A 274 3.00 17.21 -17.79
N LYS A 275 2.71 18.02 -18.82
CA LYS A 275 1.40 18.66 -18.98
C LYS A 275 0.28 17.62 -19.15
N LYS A 276 0.54 16.56 -19.92
CA LYS A 276 -0.40 15.45 -20.12
C LYS A 276 -0.62 14.67 -18.84
N ASN A 277 0.44 14.32 -18.11
CA ASN A 277 0.36 13.64 -16.82
C ASN A 277 -0.41 14.47 -15.80
N LYS A 278 -0.14 15.78 -15.71
CA LYS A 278 -0.89 16.69 -14.84
C LYS A 278 -2.39 16.75 -15.16
N ALA A 279 -2.74 16.78 -16.45
CA ALA A 279 -4.14 16.77 -16.88
C ALA A 279 -4.82 15.42 -16.52
N GLU A 280 -4.14 14.32 -16.73
CA GLU A 280 -4.65 12.98 -16.42
C GLU A 280 -4.82 12.79 -14.89
N ARG A 281 -3.85 13.21 -14.08
CA ARG A 281 -3.98 13.21 -12.61
C ARG A 281 -5.18 14.03 -12.13
N ALA A 282 -5.39 15.20 -12.73
CA ALA A 282 -6.53 16.07 -12.40
C ALA A 282 -7.86 15.40 -12.76
N ARG A 283 -7.93 14.70 -13.92
CA ARG A 283 -9.10 13.93 -14.35
C ARG A 283 -9.41 12.82 -13.35
N ARG A 284 -8.41 12.00 -13.00
CA ARG A 284 -8.57 10.88 -12.05
C ARG A 284 -8.98 11.35 -10.65
N LYS A 285 -8.40 12.44 -10.15
CA LYS A 285 -8.83 13.05 -8.88
C LYS A 285 -10.31 13.47 -8.90
N LYS A 286 -10.76 14.04 -10.01
CA LYS A 286 -12.16 14.44 -10.18
C LYS A 286 -13.09 13.22 -10.23
N GLU A 287 -12.69 12.16 -10.93
CA GLU A 287 -13.41 10.89 -11.02
C GLU A 287 -13.50 10.23 -9.65
N ASP A 288 -12.41 10.15 -8.89
CA ASP A 288 -12.38 9.60 -7.54
C ASP A 288 -13.28 10.39 -6.57
N THR A 289 -13.25 11.73 -6.63
CA THR A 289 -14.17 12.57 -5.83
C THR A 289 -15.64 12.34 -6.22
N ALA A 290 -15.93 12.19 -7.50
CA ALA A 290 -17.28 11.92 -7.97
C ALA A 290 -17.76 10.53 -7.52
N ARG A 291 -16.90 9.51 -7.61
CA ARG A 291 -17.14 8.16 -7.12
C ARG A 291 -17.49 8.17 -5.63
N LEU A 292 -16.66 8.81 -4.81
CA LEU A 292 -16.89 8.88 -3.36
C LEU A 292 -18.20 9.58 -3.03
N ARG A 293 -18.53 10.69 -3.70
CA ARG A 293 -19.82 11.36 -3.52
C ARG A 293 -21.00 10.47 -3.87
N ASN A 294 -20.88 9.68 -4.93
CA ASN A 294 -21.91 8.71 -5.30
C ASN A 294 -22.11 7.64 -4.21
N ILE A 295 -21.02 7.14 -3.60
CA ILE A 295 -21.10 6.22 -2.45
C ILE A 295 -21.83 6.87 -1.28
N VAL A 296 -21.51 8.13 -0.98
CA VAL A 296 -22.17 8.91 0.10
C VAL A 296 -23.66 9.11 -0.21
N ASP A 297 -24.04 9.42 -1.46
CA ASP A 297 -25.43 9.58 -1.88
C ASP A 297 -26.22 8.27 -1.73
N VAL A 298 -25.62 7.14 -2.14
CA VAL A 298 -26.25 5.81 -1.98
C VAL A 298 -26.41 5.49 -0.49
N ALA A 299 -25.40 5.74 0.34
CA ALA A 299 -25.47 5.54 1.79
C ALA A 299 -26.57 6.43 2.42
N LEU A 300 -26.60 7.72 2.07
CA LEU A 300 -27.61 8.66 2.57
C LEU A 300 -29.03 8.21 2.23
N SER A 301 -29.24 7.68 1.03
CA SER A 301 -30.56 7.19 0.59
C SER A 301 -31.02 5.94 1.34
N ALA A 302 -30.05 5.11 1.77
CA ALA A 302 -30.29 3.84 2.46
C ALA A 302 -30.28 3.95 4.00
N ASP A 303 -29.78 5.06 4.57
CA ASP A 303 -29.56 5.22 6.00
C ASP A 303 -30.89 5.27 6.79
N PRO A 304 -31.14 4.29 7.68
CA PRO A 304 -32.33 4.24 8.49
C PRO A 304 -32.42 5.38 9.53
N ARG A 305 -31.28 5.95 9.94
CA ARG A 305 -31.20 7.07 10.89
C ARG A 305 -31.87 8.33 10.32
N ILE A 306 -31.74 8.56 9.02
CA ILE A 306 -32.37 9.71 8.35
C ILE A 306 -33.90 9.65 8.46
N LYS A 307 -34.47 8.46 8.34
CA LYS A 307 -35.92 8.26 8.50
C LYS A 307 -36.33 8.54 9.93
N ARG A 308 -35.61 8.03 10.91
CA ARG A 308 -35.83 8.26 12.35
C ARG A 308 -35.77 9.75 12.68
N ILE A 309 -34.67 10.43 12.27
CA ILE A 309 -34.48 11.86 12.52
C ILE A 309 -35.62 12.70 11.93
N LYS A 310 -36.03 12.43 10.68
CA LYS A 310 -37.17 13.11 10.05
C LYS A 310 -38.46 12.89 10.80
N GLN A 311 -38.68 11.70 11.34
CA GLN A 311 -39.86 11.39 12.13
C GLN A 311 -39.85 12.10 13.49
N GLU A 312 -38.73 12.07 14.20
CA GLU A 312 -38.50 12.78 15.47
C GLU A 312 -38.71 14.30 15.28
N GLU A 313 -38.19 14.88 14.22
CA GLU A 313 -38.43 16.30 13.88
C GLU A 313 -39.86 16.62 13.60
N LYS A 314 -40.58 15.75 12.86
CA LYS A 314 -42.00 15.91 12.61
C LYS A 314 -42.79 15.86 13.88
N GLU A 315 -42.55 14.87 14.75
CA GLU A 315 -43.19 14.73 16.05
C GLU A 315 -42.92 15.92 16.97
N ALA A 316 -41.66 16.38 17.04
CA ALA A 316 -41.27 17.58 17.79
C ALA A 316 -41.98 18.84 17.26
N ARG A 317 -42.11 18.98 15.94
CA ARG A 317 -42.84 20.09 15.32
C ARG A 317 -44.33 20.02 15.62
N GLU A 318 -44.93 18.83 15.58
CA GLU A 318 -46.35 18.63 15.94
C GLU A 318 -46.61 18.86 17.41
N ALA A 319 -45.71 18.42 18.30
CA ALA A 319 -45.80 18.68 19.75
C ALA A 319 -45.70 20.20 20.05
N LYS A 320 -44.75 20.91 19.43
CA LYS A 320 -44.65 22.37 19.51
C LYS A 320 -45.93 23.08 19.04
N ARG A 321 -46.58 22.55 17.98
CA ARG A 321 -47.80 23.08 17.43
C ARG A 321 -49.00 22.81 18.35
N LYS A 322 -49.06 21.60 18.95
CA LYS A 322 -50.12 21.25 19.97
C LYS A 322 -49.98 22.08 21.24
N ASN A 323 -48.75 22.31 21.71
CA ASN A 323 -48.49 23.16 22.89
C ASN A 323 -48.80 24.66 22.60
N LYS A 324 -48.72 25.12 21.35
CA LYS A 324 -49.10 26.49 20.95
C LYS A 324 -50.60 26.66 20.77
N THR A 325 -51.37 25.56 20.64
CA THR A 325 -52.82 25.53 20.47
C THR A 325 -53.60 25.07 21.76
N GLY A 326 -52.90 24.84 22.88
CA GLY A 326 -53.50 24.50 24.19
C GLY A 326 -54.31 25.68 24.77
N PRO A 327 -55.29 25.43 25.65
CA PRO A 327 -56.31 26.43 26.09
C PRO A 327 -55.81 27.53 27.04
N GLY A 328 -54.55 27.93 26.94
CA GLY A 328 -53.94 29.00 27.73
C GLY A 328 -53.06 30.01 27.01
N GLY A 329 -52.93 29.94 25.67
CA GLY A 329 -52.03 30.79 24.89
C GLY A 329 -52.65 31.31 23.62
N GLY A 330 -53.86 31.81 23.65
CA GLY A 330 -54.56 32.36 22.52
C GLY A 330 -54.01 33.73 22.08
N LEU A 331 -52.97 33.77 21.31
CA LEU A 331 -52.78 34.88 20.36
C LEU A 331 -53.92 34.88 19.40
N SER A 332 -54.65 36.01 19.29
CA SER A 332 -55.83 36.13 18.42
C SER A 332 -55.45 35.70 16.99
N LYS A 333 -56.38 35.09 16.27
CA LYS A 333 -56.18 34.66 14.86
C LYS A 333 -55.53 35.76 13.99
N THR A 334 -55.83 37.01 14.31
CA THR A 334 -55.32 38.20 13.64
C THR A 334 -53.83 38.42 13.88
N GLN A 335 -53.31 38.14 15.07
CA GLN A 335 -51.85 38.26 15.36
C GLN A 335 -51.01 37.14 14.73
N ALA A 336 -51.57 35.92 14.70
CA ALA A 336 -50.87 34.78 14.03
C ALA A 336 -50.85 34.95 12.50
N GLU A 337 -51.85 35.58 11.92
CA GLU A 337 -51.94 35.89 10.49
C GLU A 337 -51.03 37.07 10.11
N GLU A 338 -50.87 38.03 11.00
CA GLU A 338 -49.96 39.16 10.85
C GLU A 338 -48.48 38.76 11.01
N GLU A 339 -48.16 37.85 11.95
CA GLU A 339 -46.82 37.30 12.14
C GLU A 339 -46.42 36.41 10.93
N LYS A 340 -47.38 35.66 10.38
CA LYS A 340 -47.18 34.85 9.18
C LYS A 340 -46.92 35.73 7.94
N ARG A 341 -47.65 36.85 7.83
CA ARG A 341 -47.48 37.82 6.75
C ARG A 341 -46.17 38.54 6.87
N ARG A 342 -45.73 38.96 8.08
CA ARG A 342 -44.42 39.54 8.33
C ARG A 342 -43.28 38.55 8.03
N ALA A 343 -43.38 37.30 8.42
CA ALA A 343 -42.38 36.28 8.14
C ALA A 343 -42.27 35.97 6.63
N GLU A 344 -43.42 36.01 5.90
CA GLU A 344 -43.43 35.81 4.46
C GLU A 344 -42.86 37.02 3.71
N GLU A 345 -43.11 38.23 4.20
CA GLU A 345 -42.57 39.49 3.66
C GLU A 345 -41.04 39.57 3.93
N GLU A 346 -40.58 39.18 5.10
CA GLU A 346 -39.16 39.14 5.44
C GLU A 346 -38.43 38.04 4.65
N ALA A 347 -39.05 36.89 4.39
CA ALA A 347 -38.49 35.85 3.53
C ALA A 347 -38.38 36.33 2.06
N LYS A 348 -39.39 37.05 1.56
CA LYS A 348 -39.37 37.61 0.19
C LYS A 348 -38.30 38.72 0.07
N ALA A 349 -38.19 39.60 1.07
CA ALA A 349 -37.17 40.62 1.12
C ALA A 349 -35.73 40.06 1.18
N LYS A 350 -35.53 38.95 1.93
CA LYS A 350 -34.23 38.24 1.94
C LYS A 350 -33.93 37.58 0.62
N GLU A 351 -34.91 36.95 -0.03
CA GLU A 351 -34.71 36.33 -1.34
C GLU A 351 -34.43 37.36 -2.43
N GLU A 352 -35.04 38.54 -2.37
CA GLU A 352 -34.82 39.63 -3.30
C GLU A 352 -33.43 40.28 -3.08
N SER A 353 -33.05 40.48 -1.82
CA SER A 353 -31.69 40.95 -1.49
C SER A 353 -30.60 39.98 -1.89
N GLU A 354 -30.84 38.68 -1.77
CA GLU A 354 -29.88 37.66 -2.23
C GLU A 354 -29.78 37.59 -3.76
N LYS A 355 -30.90 37.78 -4.47
CA LYS A 355 -30.92 37.86 -5.95
C LYS A 355 -30.20 39.10 -6.45
N THR A 356 -30.40 40.25 -5.80
CA THR A 356 -29.70 41.50 -6.17
C THR A 356 -28.21 41.40 -5.88
N ALA A 357 -27.80 40.88 -4.72
CA ALA A 357 -26.40 40.67 -4.39
C ALA A 357 -25.71 39.67 -5.35
N LYS A 358 -26.39 38.59 -5.74
CA LYS A 358 -25.86 37.65 -6.76
C LYS A 358 -25.75 38.31 -8.15
N ALA A 359 -26.68 39.18 -8.51
CA ALA A 359 -26.64 39.93 -9.78
C ALA A 359 -25.51 40.95 -9.79
N GLU A 360 -25.29 41.68 -8.70
CA GLU A 360 -24.20 42.62 -8.54
C GLU A 360 -22.82 41.97 -8.53
N ALA A 361 -22.69 40.86 -7.80
CA ALA A 361 -21.45 40.02 -7.79
C ALA A 361 -21.13 39.53 -9.21
N LYS A 362 -22.15 39.10 -9.99
CA LYS A 362 -21.96 38.65 -11.38
C LYS A 362 -21.53 39.84 -12.30
N LYS A 363 -22.10 41.04 -12.12
CA LYS A 363 -21.72 42.23 -12.85
C LYS A 363 -20.30 42.67 -12.49
N ALA A 364 -19.94 42.70 -11.21
CA ALA A 364 -18.61 43.03 -10.75
C ALA A 364 -17.54 42.06 -11.29
N LYS A 365 -17.83 40.77 -11.30
CA LYS A 365 -16.94 39.72 -11.85
C LYS A 365 -16.77 39.85 -13.37
N ALA A 366 -17.83 40.23 -14.10
CA ALA A 366 -17.76 40.50 -15.53
C ALA A 366 -16.97 41.78 -15.84
N ALA A 367 -17.15 42.83 -15.04
CA ALA A 367 -16.40 44.09 -15.16
C ALA A 367 -14.90 43.90 -14.88
N ALA A 368 -14.56 43.10 -13.82
CA ALA A 368 -13.18 42.77 -13.49
C ALA A 368 -12.51 41.94 -14.61
N ALA A 369 -13.24 40.97 -15.19
CA ALA A 369 -12.73 40.15 -16.30
C ALA A 369 -12.48 41.02 -17.56
N ASN A 370 -13.36 41.95 -17.86
CA ASN A 370 -13.20 42.89 -18.97
C ASN A 370 -12.05 43.90 -18.75
N ALA A 371 -11.88 44.40 -17.53
CA ALA A 371 -10.75 45.26 -17.16
C ALA A 371 -9.41 44.51 -17.28
N ALA A 372 -9.34 43.26 -16.81
CA ALA A 372 -8.16 42.39 -16.95
C ALA A 372 -7.84 42.08 -18.42
N LYS A 373 -8.87 41.86 -19.26
CA LYS A 373 -8.68 41.66 -20.71
C LYS A 373 -8.18 42.92 -21.40
N LYS A 374 -8.66 44.10 -20.99
CA LYS A 374 -8.20 45.44 -21.49
C LYS A 374 -6.77 45.69 -21.09
N ALA A 375 -6.40 45.45 -19.82
CA ALA A 375 -5.03 45.57 -19.32
C ALA A 375 -4.04 44.66 -20.06
N ARG A 376 -4.44 43.39 -20.32
CA ARG A 376 -3.61 42.47 -21.12
C ARG A 376 -3.42 42.92 -22.56
N ARG A 377 -4.43 43.55 -23.17
CA ARG A 377 -4.31 44.11 -24.52
C ARG A 377 -3.39 45.34 -24.54
N ALA A 378 -3.47 46.21 -23.53
CA ALA A 378 -2.59 47.39 -23.40
C ALA A 378 -1.13 46.95 -23.20
N ALA A 379 -0.85 46.04 -22.30
CA ALA A 379 0.50 45.50 -22.06
C ALA A 379 1.10 44.80 -23.31
N ARG A 380 0.24 44.21 -24.14
CA ARG A 380 0.70 43.58 -25.41
C ARG A 380 0.97 44.64 -26.51
N ALA A 381 0.32 45.79 -26.44
CA ALA A 381 0.57 46.89 -27.37
C ALA A 381 1.86 47.66 -27.02
N GLU A 382 2.20 47.78 -25.73
CA GLU A 382 3.42 48.42 -25.26
C GLU A 382 4.67 47.55 -25.40
N GLY A 383 4.52 46.20 -25.35
CA GLY A 383 5.62 45.23 -25.54
C GLY A 383 5.97 44.92 -27.00
N GLY A 384 5.21 45.41 -27.98
CA GLY A 384 5.42 45.15 -29.42
C GLY A 384 6.24 46.25 -30.14
N GLY A 385 6.78 47.25 -29.44
CA GLY A 385 7.49 48.38 -30.02
C GLY A 385 9.01 48.39 -29.87
N ALA A 386 9.64 47.31 -29.40
CA ALA A 386 11.07 47.33 -29.07
C ALA A 386 11.93 46.35 -29.91
N GLU A 387 11.46 45.91 -31.07
CA GLU A 387 12.30 45.16 -32.02
C GLU A 387 12.09 45.64 -33.45
N ALA A 388 12.47 46.90 -33.71
CA ALA A 388 12.78 47.39 -35.03
C ALA A 388 13.58 48.70 -34.91
N SER A 389 14.86 48.60 -34.58
CA SER A 389 15.92 49.56 -34.95
C SER A 389 17.28 48.89 -34.84
#